data_fd75a9834f096f430faa43838dca1230
#
_entry.id   fd75a9834f096f430faa43838dca1230
#
_cell.length_a   1.000
_cell.length_b   1.000
_cell.length_c   1.000
_cell.angle_alpha   90.00
_cell.angle_beta   90.00
_cell.angle_gamma   90.00
#
_symmetry.space_group_name_H-M   'P 1'
#
loop_
_entity.id
_entity.type
_entity.pdbx_description
1 polymer ?
#
loop_
_entity_poly.entity_id
_entity_poly.type
_entity_poly.pdbx_seq_one_letter_code
_entity_poly.pdbx_strand_id
1 'polypeptide(L)'
;MPNEITNAQLETALGLLAGRLDLAQTEPARLVVCGGSALIATGLRKRTTKDVDIVALMNVSAHLVSPDPLPEFLLDAAKHVARDLGLFDNWLNNGPSSGAGGLYQMGLPEGIVERLTARKYGPRLTVYFIGRLDQIHFKLYAAADQRDGTHLTDLLALNPAGAELEMAARWAMTHDVSEGFKTVLKETLRELGHESVAENI
;
A
#
# COMPACT_ATOMS: atom_id res chain seq x y z
N MET A 1 -16.02 -15.70 3.17
CA MET A 1 -15.40 -16.13 1.92
C MET A 1 -14.02 -16.63 2.26
N PRO A 2 -13.58 -17.82 1.82
CA PRO A 2 -12.19 -18.23 2.01
C PRO A 2 -11.32 -17.22 1.26
N ASN A 3 -10.24 -16.75 1.86
CA ASN A 3 -9.21 -15.88 1.31
C ASN A 3 -9.36 -14.36 1.56
N GLU A 4 -10.31 -13.91 2.38
CA GLU A 4 -10.32 -12.53 2.85
C GLU A 4 -9.57 -12.42 4.18
N ILE A 5 -8.74 -11.38 4.31
CA ILE A 5 -7.87 -11.13 5.46
C ILE A 5 -8.52 -10.05 6.32
N THR A 6 -8.99 -10.41 7.50
CA THR A 6 -9.39 -9.48 8.57
C THR A 6 -8.17 -8.92 9.28
N ASN A 7 -8.32 -7.90 10.13
CA ASN A 7 -7.21 -7.39 10.94
C ASN A 7 -6.57 -8.48 11.82
N ALA A 8 -7.37 -9.35 12.44
CA ALA A 8 -6.86 -10.44 13.26
C ALA A 8 -6.07 -11.48 12.43
N GLN A 9 -6.56 -11.81 11.24
CA GLN A 9 -5.86 -12.71 10.33
C GLN A 9 -4.57 -12.09 9.77
N LEU A 10 -4.54 -10.77 9.52
CA LEU A 10 -3.34 -10.03 9.13
C LEU A 10 -2.26 -10.14 10.21
N GLU A 11 -2.63 -9.88 11.46
CA GLU A 11 -1.70 -10.01 12.60
C GLU A 11 -1.18 -11.44 12.75
N THR A 12 -2.05 -12.44 12.59
CA THR A 12 -1.67 -13.85 12.60
C THR A 12 -0.72 -14.20 11.46
N ALA A 13 -1.03 -13.78 10.23
CA ALA A 13 -0.21 -14.05 9.05
C ALA A 13 1.19 -13.43 9.16
N LEU A 14 1.28 -12.17 9.60
CA LEU A 14 2.55 -11.48 9.79
C LEU A 14 3.36 -12.08 10.96
N GLY A 15 2.68 -12.53 12.02
CA GLY A 15 3.31 -13.26 13.13
C GLY A 15 3.91 -14.61 12.70
N LEU A 16 3.17 -15.39 11.91
CA LEU A 16 3.67 -16.65 11.34
C LEU A 16 4.83 -16.40 10.35
N LEU A 17 4.72 -15.36 9.51
CA LEU A 17 5.81 -14.96 8.62
C LEU A 17 7.09 -14.66 9.41
N ALA A 18 6.98 -13.87 10.47
CA ALA A 18 8.10 -13.55 11.35
C ALA A 18 8.73 -14.81 11.96
N GLY A 19 7.90 -15.74 12.46
CA GLY A 19 8.38 -17.01 13.03
C GLY A 19 9.14 -17.85 12.01
N ARG A 20 8.69 -17.90 10.75
CA ARG A 20 9.39 -18.64 9.67
C ARG A 20 10.72 -17.99 9.30
N LEU A 21 10.76 -16.67 9.20
CA LEU A 21 12.00 -15.94 8.94
C LEU A 21 13.03 -16.14 10.07
N ASP A 22 12.55 -16.21 11.31
CA ASP A 22 13.40 -16.43 12.47
C ASP A 22 13.94 -17.85 12.51
N LEU A 23 13.10 -18.85 12.27
CA LEU A 23 13.53 -20.26 12.18
C LEU A 23 14.55 -20.49 11.06
N ALA A 24 14.35 -19.85 9.91
CA ALA A 24 15.27 -19.96 8.78
C ALA A 24 16.55 -19.10 8.94
N GLN A 25 16.65 -18.33 10.02
CA GLN A 25 17.79 -17.45 10.30
C GLN A 25 18.10 -16.49 9.13
N THR A 26 17.08 -16.00 8.43
CA THR A 26 17.24 -15.11 7.27
C THR A 26 17.79 -13.74 7.68
N GLU A 27 18.11 -12.90 6.70
CA GLU A 27 18.31 -11.48 6.95
C GLU A 27 17.01 -10.81 7.41
N PRO A 28 17.10 -9.72 8.20
CA PRO A 28 15.90 -8.98 8.61
C PRO A 28 15.18 -8.32 7.44
N ALA A 29 13.90 -8.62 7.30
CA ALA A 29 13.00 -7.97 6.35
C ALA A 29 12.32 -6.75 6.98
N ARG A 30 12.31 -5.63 6.26
CA ARG A 30 11.65 -4.38 6.65
C ARG A 30 10.75 -3.95 5.51
N LEU A 31 9.45 -4.19 5.65
CA LEU A 31 8.45 -4.02 4.61
C LEU A 31 7.71 -2.70 4.79
N VAL A 32 7.55 -1.92 3.73
CA VAL A 32 6.66 -0.75 3.72
C VAL A 32 5.38 -1.15 2.99
N VAL A 33 4.28 -1.17 3.73
CA VAL A 33 3.00 -1.74 3.30
C VAL A 33 1.98 -0.64 3.07
N CYS A 34 1.25 -0.74 1.95
CA CYS A 34 0.18 0.16 1.55
C CYS A 34 -1.16 -0.57 1.39
N GLY A 35 -2.12 0.08 0.77
CA GLY A 35 -3.37 -0.55 0.34
C GLY A 35 -4.31 -0.96 1.48
N GLY A 36 -5.10 -1.99 1.22
CA GLY A 36 -6.13 -2.47 2.15
C GLY A 36 -5.59 -2.94 3.49
N SER A 37 -4.47 -3.65 3.48
CA SER A 37 -3.81 -4.16 4.68
C SER A 37 -3.29 -3.03 5.59
N ALA A 38 -2.73 -1.96 5.04
CA ALA A 38 -2.33 -0.80 5.83
C ALA A 38 -3.55 -0.04 6.39
N LEU A 39 -4.65 0.08 5.64
CA LEU A 39 -5.90 0.69 6.13
C LEU A 39 -6.47 -0.04 7.34
N ILE A 40 -6.51 -1.37 7.31
CA ILE A 40 -7.03 -2.16 8.44
C ILE A 40 -6.07 -2.20 9.62
N ALA A 41 -4.76 -2.32 9.36
CA ALA A 41 -3.73 -2.36 10.40
C ALA A 41 -3.66 -1.05 11.21
N THR A 42 -3.78 0.09 10.54
CA THR A 42 -3.76 1.41 11.19
C THR A 42 -5.11 1.85 11.77
N GLY A 43 -6.16 1.04 11.59
CA GLY A 43 -7.50 1.36 12.07
C GLY A 43 -8.23 2.45 11.27
N LEU A 44 -7.67 2.86 10.13
CA LEU A 44 -8.28 3.86 9.25
C LEU A 44 -9.56 3.35 8.59
N ARG A 45 -9.70 2.03 8.45
CA ARG A 45 -10.89 1.42 7.90
C ARG A 45 -11.18 0.03 8.50
N LYS A 46 -12.45 -0.26 8.76
CA LYS A 46 -12.94 -1.59 9.12
C LYS A 46 -13.43 -2.30 7.87
N ARG A 47 -12.64 -3.18 7.31
CA ARG A 47 -12.96 -4.03 6.17
C ARG A 47 -12.06 -5.26 6.14
N THR A 48 -12.19 -6.09 5.14
CA THR A 48 -11.22 -7.14 4.79
C THR A 48 -10.35 -6.72 3.61
N THR A 49 -9.25 -7.38 3.41
CA THR A 49 -8.39 -7.29 2.22
C THR A 49 -8.07 -8.68 1.71
N LYS A 50 -7.52 -8.81 0.52
CA LYS A 50 -7.08 -10.09 -0.06
C LYS A 50 -5.59 -10.32 0.08
N ASP A 51 -4.83 -9.24 0.29
CA ASP A 51 -3.38 -9.20 0.15
C ASP A 51 -2.71 -8.17 1.06
N VAL A 52 -1.40 -8.26 1.09
CA VAL A 52 -0.48 -7.31 1.72
C VAL A 52 0.42 -6.76 0.62
N ASP A 53 0.16 -5.51 0.24
CA ASP A 53 0.84 -4.81 -0.83
C ASP A 53 2.10 -4.10 -0.32
N ILE A 54 3.27 -4.53 -0.76
CA ILE A 54 4.56 -3.93 -0.43
C ILE A 54 4.89 -2.86 -1.48
N VAL A 55 4.97 -1.60 -1.05
CA VAL A 55 5.30 -0.48 -1.92
C VAL A 55 6.78 -0.13 -1.92
N ALA A 56 7.50 -0.46 -0.85
CA ALA A 56 8.94 -0.29 -0.72
C ALA A 56 9.51 -1.27 0.32
N LEU A 57 10.82 -1.45 0.32
CA LEU A 57 11.56 -2.00 1.45
C LEU A 57 12.30 -0.88 2.17
N MET A 58 12.66 -1.09 3.43
CA MET A 58 13.48 -0.16 4.18
C MET A 58 14.83 -0.79 4.51
N ASN A 59 15.92 -0.12 4.17
CA ASN A 59 17.26 -0.60 4.46
C ASN A 59 17.67 -0.32 5.93
N VAL A 60 18.88 -0.73 6.30
CA VAL A 60 19.41 -0.54 7.67
C VAL A 60 19.63 0.92 8.04
N SER A 61 19.82 1.79 7.05
CA SER A 61 19.99 3.24 7.22
C SER A 61 18.69 4.03 7.20
N ALA A 62 17.55 3.34 7.31
CA ALA A 62 16.20 3.91 7.25
C ALA A 62 15.86 4.61 5.93
N HIS A 63 16.48 4.22 4.82
CA HIS A 63 16.11 4.68 3.49
C HIS A 63 15.21 3.66 2.80
N LEU A 64 14.26 4.17 2.01
CA LEU A 64 13.42 3.34 1.16
C LEU A 64 14.22 2.82 -0.03
N VAL A 65 14.02 1.54 -0.35
CA VAL A 65 14.61 0.86 -1.50
C VAL A 65 13.54 0.11 -2.28
N SER A 66 13.82 -0.18 -3.55
CA SER A 66 12.89 -0.91 -4.42
C SER A 66 12.47 -2.25 -3.82
N PRO A 67 11.18 -2.59 -3.88
CA PRO A 67 10.69 -3.92 -3.53
C PRO A 67 10.68 -4.86 -4.75
N ASP A 68 11.24 -4.47 -5.88
CA ASP A 68 11.21 -5.25 -7.12
C ASP A 68 12.64 -5.62 -7.56
N PRO A 69 12.99 -6.93 -7.50
CA PRO A 69 12.17 -8.03 -6.97
C PRO A 69 12.16 -8.11 -5.45
N LEU A 70 11.10 -8.73 -4.87
CA LEU A 70 11.11 -9.11 -3.46
C LEU A 70 12.16 -10.22 -3.20
N PRO A 71 12.80 -10.25 -2.01
CA PRO A 71 13.74 -11.30 -1.65
C PRO A 71 13.12 -12.71 -1.71
N GLU A 72 13.81 -13.67 -2.30
CA GLU A 72 13.31 -15.04 -2.44
C GLU A 72 12.95 -15.68 -1.08
N PHE A 73 13.79 -15.48 -0.06
CA PHE A 73 13.52 -16.01 1.29
C PHE A 73 12.19 -15.51 1.87
N LEU A 74 11.81 -14.26 1.55
CA LEU A 74 10.55 -13.65 1.98
C LEU A 74 9.37 -14.31 1.25
N LEU A 75 9.48 -14.47 -0.09
CA LEU A 75 8.45 -15.11 -0.90
C LEU A 75 8.24 -16.58 -0.51
N ASP A 76 9.29 -17.32 -0.22
CA ASP A 76 9.20 -18.71 0.21
C ASP A 76 8.54 -18.84 1.58
N ALA A 77 8.91 -17.98 2.54
CA ALA A 77 8.24 -17.92 3.84
C ALA A 77 6.75 -17.55 3.69
N ALA A 78 6.42 -16.60 2.81
CA ALA A 78 5.04 -16.19 2.54
C ALA A 78 4.20 -17.30 1.93
N LYS A 79 4.72 -18.10 0.98
CA LYS A 79 4.03 -19.29 0.42
C LYS A 79 3.72 -20.33 1.48
N HIS A 80 4.59 -20.51 2.45
CA HIS A 80 4.33 -21.42 3.55
C HIS A 80 3.19 -20.93 4.45
N VAL A 81 3.16 -19.61 4.77
CA VAL A 81 2.07 -19.00 5.53
C VAL A 81 0.75 -19.10 4.77
N ALA A 82 0.78 -18.86 3.45
CA ALA A 82 -0.40 -19.01 2.60
C ALA A 82 -1.04 -20.40 2.73
N ARG A 83 -0.22 -21.45 2.66
CA ARG A 83 -0.70 -22.84 2.83
C ARG A 83 -1.26 -23.12 4.22
N ASP A 84 -0.61 -22.62 5.27
CA ASP A 84 -1.04 -22.84 6.65
C ASP A 84 -2.38 -22.17 6.97
N LEU A 85 -2.64 -21.00 6.37
CA LEU A 85 -3.83 -20.18 6.63
C LEU A 85 -4.89 -20.25 5.53
N GLY A 86 -4.63 -20.97 4.43
CA GLY A 86 -5.53 -21.01 3.27
C GLY A 86 -5.66 -19.66 2.56
N LEU A 87 -4.59 -18.86 2.53
CA LEU A 87 -4.53 -17.61 1.79
C LEU A 87 -4.14 -17.85 0.32
N PHE A 88 -4.27 -16.85 -0.53
CA PHE A 88 -3.70 -16.90 -1.87
C PHE A 88 -2.17 -16.96 -1.82
N ASP A 89 -1.54 -17.65 -2.78
CA ASP A 89 -0.08 -17.77 -2.82
C ASP A 89 0.64 -16.43 -2.90
N ASN A 90 -0.01 -15.43 -3.50
CA ASN A 90 0.48 -14.05 -3.64
C ASN A 90 -0.12 -13.08 -2.62
N TRP A 91 -0.61 -13.57 -1.47
CA TRP A 91 -1.15 -12.71 -0.41
C TRP A 91 -0.19 -11.62 0.05
N LEU A 92 1.12 -11.85 -0.10
CA LEU A 92 2.19 -10.89 0.10
C LEU A 92 2.85 -10.63 -1.26
N ASN A 93 2.77 -9.42 -1.75
CA ASN A 93 3.23 -9.07 -3.10
C ASN A 93 3.75 -7.63 -3.17
N ASN A 94 4.42 -7.29 -4.28
CA ASN A 94 4.89 -5.94 -4.60
C ASN A 94 4.14 -5.34 -5.81
N GLY A 95 2.94 -5.79 -6.09
CA GLY A 95 2.14 -5.35 -7.25
C GLY A 95 2.14 -3.85 -7.48
N PRO A 96 1.93 -3.00 -6.45
CA PRO A 96 1.94 -1.54 -6.60
C PRO A 96 3.27 -0.95 -7.11
N SER A 97 4.39 -1.65 -6.89
CA SER A 97 5.73 -1.18 -7.27
C SER A 97 6.44 -2.15 -8.24
N SER A 98 5.69 -2.97 -8.96
CA SER A 98 6.23 -3.90 -9.94
C SER A 98 6.49 -3.22 -11.27
N GLY A 99 7.67 -3.48 -11.85
CA GLY A 99 8.06 -2.96 -13.16
C GLY A 99 8.33 -1.45 -13.18
N ALA A 100 8.61 -0.92 -14.37
CA ALA A 100 9.03 0.47 -14.58
C ALA A 100 7.95 1.51 -14.23
N GLY A 101 6.67 1.15 -14.31
CA GLY A 101 5.53 2.00 -13.93
C GLY A 101 5.08 1.85 -12.48
N GLY A 102 5.84 1.12 -11.65
CA GLY A 102 5.50 0.94 -10.24
C GLY A 102 5.65 2.22 -9.43
N LEU A 103 4.86 2.35 -8.36
CA LEU A 103 4.81 3.55 -7.52
C LEU A 103 6.18 3.94 -6.95
N TYR A 104 6.99 2.95 -6.55
CA TYR A 104 8.33 3.23 -6.04
C TYR A 104 9.23 3.87 -7.13
N GLN A 105 9.21 3.31 -8.33
CA GLN A 105 10.04 3.75 -9.45
C GLN A 105 9.63 5.14 -9.97
N MET A 106 8.33 5.44 -9.90
CA MET A 106 7.76 6.70 -10.34
C MET A 106 7.90 7.83 -9.30
N GLY A 107 8.14 7.47 -8.03
CA GLY A 107 8.33 8.42 -6.92
C GLY A 107 7.20 8.37 -5.89
N LEU A 108 7.55 8.12 -4.64
CA LEU A 108 6.60 8.09 -3.52
C LEU A 108 6.29 9.52 -3.01
N PRO A 109 5.15 9.72 -2.32
CA PRO A 109 4.82 11.03 -1.76
C PRO A 109 5.93 11.55 -0.84
N GLU A 110 6.25 12.84 -0.95
CA GLU A 110 7.22 13.51 -0.09
C GLU A 110 6.83 13.36 1.39
N GLY A 111 7.81 13.10 2.26
CA GLY A 111 7.60 12.91 3.70
C GLY A 111 6.89 11.62 4.08
N ILE A 112 6.81 10.61 3.19
CA ILE A 112 6.18 9.33 3.49
C ILE A 112 6.85 8.61 4.67
N VAL A 113 8.18 8.69 4.79
CA VAL A 113 8.95 8.00 5.84
C VAL A 113 8.55 8.48 7.24
N GLU A 114 8.31 9.76 7.41
CA GLU A 114 7.94 10.39 8.68
C GLU A 114 6.51 10.01 9.13
N ARG A 115 5.68 9.56 8.19
CA ARG A 115 4.29 9.17 8.43
C ARG A 115 4.09 7.67 8.61
N LEU A 116 5.17 6.88 8.53
CA LEU A 116 5.10 5.43 8.70
C LEU A 116 4.78 5.04 10.15
N THR A 117 3.91 4.06 10.31
CA THR A 117 3.66 3.40 11.59
C THR A 117 4.34 2.05 11.62
N ALA A 118 5.39 1.91 12.43
CA ALA A 118 6.18 0.68 12.53
C ALA A 118 5.54 -0.31 13.51
N ARG A 119 5.51 -1.61 13.12
CA ARG A 119 5.20 -2.75 13.98
C ARG A 119 6.28 -3.81 13.84
N LYS A 120 6.82 -4.25 14.97
CA LYS A 120 7.82 -5.31 15.01
C LYS A 120 7.13 -6.62 15.35
N TYR A 121 7.19 -7.61 14.45
CA TYR A 121 6.59 -8.93 14.63
C TYR A 121 7.59 -9.97 15.14
N GLY A 122 8.89 -9.67 15.08
CA GLY A 122 9.96 -10.54 15.55
C GLY A 122 11.33 -9.89 15.32
N PRO A 123 12.43 -10.59 15.63
CA PRO A 123 13.76 -10.04 15.41
C PRO A 123 14.07 -9.82 13.91
N ARG A 124 13.39 -10.57 13.02
CA ARG A 124 13.66 -10.55 11.59
C ARG A 124 12.54 -9.96 10.73
N LEU A 125 11.45 -9.46 11.34
CA LEU A 125 10.37 -8.80 10.59
C LEU A 125 9.92 -7.53 11.27
N THR A 126 10.04 -6.42 10.55
CA THR A 126 9.39 -5.14 10.88
C THR A 126 8.53 -4.70 9.70
N VAL A 127 7.29 -4.34 9.96
CA VAL A 127 6.36 -3.82 8.95
C VAL A 127 6.06 -2.37 9.26
N TYR A 128 6.18 -1.53 8.25
CA TYR A 128 5.87 -0.11 8.28
C TYR A 128 4.61 0.13 7.47
N PHE A 129 3.54 0.54 8.09
CA PHE A 129 2.29 0.86 7.42
C PHE A 129 2.27 2.35 7.06
N ILE A 130 1.94 2.68 5.81
CA ILE A 130 1.85 4.06 5.34
C ILE A 130 0.71 4.81 6.05
N GLY A 131 0.89 6.12 6.22
CA GLY A 131 -0.05 6.99 6.89
C GLY A 131 -1.30 7.32 6.06
N ARG A 132 -2.28 7.98 6.71
CA ARG A 132 -3.56 8.38 6.08
C ARG A 132 -3.33 9.26 4.83
N LEU A 133 -2.43 10.23 4.89
CA LEU A 133 -2.16 11.12 3.77
C LEU A 133 -1.60 10.36 2.56
N ASP A 134 -0.70 9.41 2.78
CA ASP A 134 -0.12 8.58 1.72
C ASP A 134 -1.18 7.64 1.11
N GLN A 135 -2.10 7.13 1.94
CA GLN A 135 -3.26 6.37 1.46
C GLN A 135 -4.15 7.21 0.54
N ILE A 136 -4.37 8.50 0.87
CA ILE A 136 -5.14 9.42 0.01
C ILE A 136 -4.46 9.55 -1.36
N HIS A 137 -3.13 9.76 -1.41
CA HIS A 137 -2.38 9.81 -2.67
C HIS A 137 -2.56 8.55 -3.50
N PHE A 138 -2.33 7.39 -2.90
CA PHE A 138 -2.39 6.10 -3.61
C PHE A 138 -3.81 5.76 -4.03
N LYS A 139 -4.82 6.04 -3.20
CA LYS A 139 -6.21 5.75 -3.52
C LYS A 139 -6.77 6.66 -4.59
N LEU A 140 -6.38 7.94 -4.62
CA LEU A 140 -6.80 8.86 -5.68
C LEU A 140 -6.17 8.46 -7.02
N TYR A 141 -4.86 8.16 -7.04
CA TYR A 141 -4.19 7.67 -8.23
C TYR A 141 -4.85 6.39 -8.78
N ALA A 142 -5.02 5.38 -7.93
CA ALA A 142 -5.61 4.11 -8.33
C ALA A 142 -7.09 4.24 -8.77
N ALA A 143 -7.87 5.14 -8.15
CA ALA A 143 -9.25 5.41 -8.55
C ALA A 143 -9.34 6.00 -9.97
N ALA A 144 -8.41 6.90 -10.32
CA ALA A 144 -8.33 7.49 -11.66
C ALA A 144 -7.76 6.52 -12.70
N ASP A 145 -6.73 5.75 -12.33
CA ASP A 145 -6.03 4.83 -13.24
C ASP A 145 -6.84 3.56 -13.54
N GLN A 146 -7.37 2.90 -12.50
CA GLN A 146 -8.01 1.58 -12.64
C GLN A 146 -9.53 1.64 -12.73
N ARG A 147 -10.15 2.79 -12.39
CA ARG A 147 -11.61 2.99 -12.34
C ARG A 147 -12.34 1.95 -11.48
N ASP A 148 -11.66 1.41 -10.48
CA ASP A 148 -12.23 0.47 -9.51
C ASP A 148 -12.92 1.21 -8.37
N GLY A 149 -14.21 0.97 -8.19
CA GLY A 149 -15.04 1.57 -7.13
C GLY A 149 -14.55 1.28 -5.71
N THR A 150 -13.70 0.24 -5.51
CA THR A 150 -13.10 -0.06 -4.21
C THR A 150 -12.15 1.05 -3.77
N HIS A 151 -11.33 1.58 -4.69
CA HIS A 151 -10.39 2.67 -4.38
C HIS A 151 -11.13 3.95 -4.03
N LEU A 152 -12.18 4.28 -4.78
CA LEU A 152 -13.04 5.43 -4.51
C LEU A 152 -13.74 5.30 -3.15
N THR A 153 -14.26 4.11 -2.84
CA THR A 153 -14.92 3.83 -1.55
C THR A 153 -13.93 3.93 -0.38
N ASP A 154 -12.69 3.50 -0.55
CA ASP A 154 -11.62 3.66 0.45
C ASP A 154 -11.27 5.14 0.63
N LEU A 155 -11.16 5.89 -0.47
CA LEU A 155 -10.85 7.31 -0.46
C LEU A 155 -11.93 8.13 0.26
N LEU A 156 -13.21 7.89 -0.05
CA LEU A 156 -14.35 8.51 0.66
C LEU A 156 -14.31 8.24 2.17
N ALA A 157 -13.98 7.00 2.56
CA ALA A 157 -13.89 6.64 3.98
C ALA A 157 -12.70 7.32 4.72
N LEU A 158 -11.66 7.71 3.99
CA LEU A 158 -10.55 8.50 4.52
C LEU A 158 -10.94 9.96 4.77
N ASN A 159 -12.08 10.41 4.24
CA ASN A 159 -12.62 11.77 4.37
C ASN A 159 -11.55 12.85 4.11
N PRO A 160 -10.99 12.90 2.89
CA PRO A 160 -9.90 13.83 2.57
C PRO A 160 -10.41 15.28 2.51
N ALA A 161 -9.60 16.22 3.00
CA ALA A 161 -9.84 17.64 2.78
C ALA A 161 -9.43 18.05 1.35
N GLY A 162 -10.00 19.15 0.83
CA GLY A 162 -9.68 19.65 -0.51
C GLY A 162 -8.19 19.87 -0.74
N ALA A 163 -7.47 20.41 0.24
CA ALA A 163 -6.01 20.60 0.15
C ALA A 163 -5.24 19.28 0.07
N GLU A 164 -5.69 18.23 0.78
CA GLU A 164 -5.08 16.90 0.70
C GLU A 164 -5.32 16.26 -0.68
N LEU A 165 -6.52 16.44 -1.25
CA LEU A 165 -6.83 15.98 -2.62
C LEU A 165 -6.05 16.75 -3.68
N GLU A 166 -5.83 18.04 -3.51
CA GLU A 166 -5.01 18.83 -4.43
C GLU A 166 -3.54 18.35 -4.41
N MET A 167 -2.97 18.11 -3.24
CA MET A 167 -1.62 17.52 -3.13
C MET A 167 -1.55 16.14 -3.78
N ALA A 168 -2.53 15.29 -3.51
CA ALA A 168 -2.59 13.94 -4.09
C ALA A 168 -2.77 13.98 -5.61
N ALA A 169 -3.60 14.90 -6.13
CA ALA A 169 -3.80 15.06 -7.57
C ALA A 169 -2.54 15.56 -8.28
N ARG A 170 -1.83 16.54 -7.71
CA ARG A 170 -0.56 17.02 -8.26
C ARG A 170 0.51 15.93 -8.28
N TRP A 171 0.58 15.12 -7.22
CA TRP A 171 1.47 13.95 -7.17
C TRP A 171 1.04 12.90 -8.22
N ALA A 172 -0.24 12.57 -8.34
CA ALA A 172 -0.73 11.60 -9.33
C ALA A 172 -0.38 12.03 -10.76
N MET A 173 -0.47 13.32 -11.09
CA MET A 173 -0.07 13.86 -12.40
C MET A 173 1.43 13.80 -12.68
N THR A 174 2.29 13.52 -11.70
CA THR A 174 3.71 13.20 -11.96
C THR A 174 3.91 11.75 -12.42
N HIS A 175 2.93 10.88 -12.16
CA HIS A 175 2.97 9.45 -12.52
C HIS A 175 2.38 9.21 -13.91
N ASP A 176 1.32 9.94 -14.27
CA ASP A 176 0.77 9.96 -15.61
C ASP A 176 0.50 11.40 -16.04
N VAL A 177 1.29 11.89 -16.99
CA VAL A 177 1.24 13.26 -17.53
C VAL A 177 0.28 13.40 -18.71
N SER A 178 -0.45 12.34 -19.09
CA SER A 178 -1.35 12.36 -20.24
C SER A 178 -2.60 13.19 -19.96
N GLU A 179 -3.08 13.88 -20.99
CA GLU A 179 -4.36 14.63 -20.92
C GLU A 179 -5.54 13.69 -20.63
N GLY A 180 -5.46 12.44 -21.06
CA GLY A 180 -6.46 11.41 -20.76
C GLY A 180 -6.56 11.13 -19.28
N PHE A 181 -5.43 10.88 -18.60
CA PHE A 181 -5.40 10.68 -17.16
C PHE A 181 -5.87 11.91 -16.40
N LYS A 182 -5.41 13.10 -16.79
CA LYS A 182 -5.83 14.37 -16.18
C LYS A 182 -7.34 14.55 -16.27
N THR A 183 -7.97 14.21 -17.40
CA THR A 183 -9.42 14.27 -17.56
C THR A 183 -10.13 13.34 -16.59
N VAL A 184 -9.72 12.09 -16.49
CA VAL A 184 -10.30 11.11 -15.55
C VAL A 184 -10.09 11.53 -14.10
N LEU A 185 -8.92 12.05 -13.75
CA LEU A 185 -8.62 12.55 -12.41
C LEU A 185 -9.56 13.70 -12.01
N LYS A 186 -9.82 14.65 -12.94
CA LYS A 186 -10.81 15.72 -12.74
C LYS A 186 -12.22 15.21 -12.55
N GLU A 187 -12.63 14.20 -13.33
CA GLU A 187 -13.93 13.54 -13.17
C GLU A 187 -14.04 12.88 -11.79
N THR A 188 -13.03 12.14 -11.37
CA THR A 188 -12.94 11.51 -10.03
C THR A 188 -13.07 12.54 -8.92
N LEU A 189 -12.38 13.68 -9.02
CA LEU A 189 -12.46 14.76 -8.03
C LEU A 189 -13.87 15.38 -7.95
N ARG A 190 -14.56 15.54 -9.09
CA ARG A 190 -15.95 16.02 -9.12
C ARG A 190 -16.91 14.99 -8.49
N GLU A 191 -16.71 13.70 -8.77
CA GLU A 191 -17.48 12.63 -8.16
C GLU A 191 -17.33 12.60 -6.63
N LEU A 192 -16.16 13.00 -6.13
CA LEU A 192 -15.88 13.20 -4.70
C LEU A 192 -16.50 14.50 -4.14
N GLY A 193 -17.13 15.36 -4.95
CA GLY A 193 -17.70 16.65 -4.54
C GLY A 193 -16.68 17.78 -4.40
N HIS A 194 -15.50 17.66 -5.05
CA HIS A 194 -14.41 18.63 -4.99
C HIS A 194 -14.16 19.34 -6.32
N GLU A 195 -15.22 19.97 -6.89
CA GLU A 195 -15.18 20.72 -8.15
C GLU A 195 -14.06 21.76 -8.19
N SER A 196 -13.87 22.53 -7.11
CA SER A 196 -12.85 23.56 -7.04
C SER A 196 -11.42 22.99 -7.16
N VAL A 197 -11.18 21.80 -6.61
CA VAL A 197 -9.88 21.11 -6.77
C VAL A 197 -9.70 20.66 -8.22
N ALA A 198 -10.77 20.12 -8.84
CA ALA A 198 -10.73 19.69 -10.24
C ALA A 198 -10.47 20.86 -11.21
N GLU A 199 -10.89 22.09 -10.87
CA GLU A 199 -10.63 23.27 -11.68
C GLU A 199 -9.19 23.76 -11.54
N ASN A 200 -8.59 23.59 -10.37
CA ASN A 200 -7.25 24.12 -10.02
C ASN A 200 -6.06 23.24 -10.46
N ILE A 201 -6.30 22.01 -10.98
CA ILE A 201 -5.25 21.09 -11.43
C ILE A 201 -5.14 21.00 -12.95
#